data_6ce52780113988a83e19513fa9cc323b
#
_entry.id   6ce52780113988a83e19513fa9cc323b
#
_cell.length_a   1.000
_cell.length_b   1.000
_cell.length_c   1.000
_cell.angle_alpha   90.00
_cell.angle_beta   90.00
_cell.angle_gamma   90.00
#
_symmetry.space_group_name_H-M   'P 1'
#
loop_
_entity.id
_entity.type
_entity.pdbx_description
1 polymer ?
#
loop_
_entity_poly.entity_id
_entity_poly.type
_entity_poly.pdbx_seq_one_letter_code
_entity_poly.pdbx_strand_id
1 'polypeptide(L)'
;MLEVESEMRRAELLTMLDEIGNNIIRHAGNGTICISAYRVGGRVGVRLVAEDRGRGIDDLSKAFSRGFSEDNGLGMGLNLLRSLSDDVRIASLIGGGTYVEAWKWI
;
A
#
# COMPACT_ATOMS: atom_id res chain seq x y z
N MET A 1 2.65 5.87 26.81
CA MET A 1 3.47 6.19 25.68
C MET A 1 3.33 5.16 24.59
N LEU A 2 3.71 3.98 24.93
CA LEU A 2 3.71 2.94 23.92
C LEU A 2 2.33 2.64 23.38
N GLU A 3 1.32 2.78 24.24
CA GLU A 3 -0.05 2.55 23.84
C GLU A 3 -0.51 3.56 22.80
N VAL A 4 -0.20 4.84 23.00
CA VAL A 4 -0.58 5.88 22.07
C VAL A 4 0.13 5.69 20.73
N GLU A 5 1.41 5.39 20.76
CA GLU A 5 2.17 5.11 19.55
C GLU A 5 1.61 3.90 18.81
N SER A 6 1.27 2.86 19.55
CA SER A 6 0.71 1.64 18.95
C SER A 6 -0.64 1.90 18.31
N GLU A 7 -1.47 2.70 18.95
CA GLU A 7 -2.77 3.08 18.39
C GLU A 7 -2.61 3.88 17.11
N MET A 8 -1.65 4.79 17.09
CA MET A 8 -1.37 5.58 15.89
C MET A 8 -0.90 4.68 14.75
N ARG A 9 -0.05 3.72 15.04
CA ARG A 9 0.45 2.81 14.01
C ARG A 9 -0.64 1.91 13.47
N ARG A 10 -1.56 1.48 14.32
CA ARG A 10 -2.71 0.70 13.86
C ARG A 10 -3.62 1.53 12.97
N ALA A 11 -3.84 2.79 13.32
CA ALA A 11 -4.63 3.68 12.50
C ALA A 11 -3.98 3.90 11.15
N GLU A 12 -2.67 4.06 11.13
CA GLU A 12 -1.92 4.19 9.89
C GLU A 12 -2.03 2.93 9.04
N LEU A 13 -2.00 1.77 9.68
CA LEU A 13 -2.17 0.49 8.98
C LEU A 13 -3.52 0.42 8.29
N LEU A 14 -4.57 0.86 8.98
CA LEU A 14 -5.91 0.88 8.38
C LEU A 14 -5.97 1.81 7.18
N THR A 15 -5.29 2.94 7.26
CA THR A 15 -5.19 3.87 6.14
C THR A 15 -4.46 3.23 4.96
N MET A 16 -3.39 2.49 5.25
CA MET A 16 -2.67 1.77 4.22
C MET A 16 -3.58 0.75 3.51
N LEU A 17 -4.37 0.03 4.28
CA LEU A 17 -5.32 -0.94 3.72
C LEU A 17 -6.36 -0.25 2.83
N ASP A 18 -6.87 0.88 3.27
CA ASP A 18 -7.81 1.66 2.49
C ASP A 18 -7.22 2.08 1.15
N GLU A 19 -5.99 2.59 1.18
CA GLU A 19 -5.34 3.05 -0.04
C GLU A 19 -5.09 1.91 -1.01
N ILE A 20 -4.63 0.78 -0.49
CA ILE A 20 -4.39 -0.40 -1.31
C ILE A 20 -5.70 -0.91 -1.93
N GLY A 21 -6.74 -1.02 -1.10
CA GLY A 21 -8.04 -1.48 -1.57
C GLY A 21 -8.65 -0.56 -2.62
N ASN A 22 -8.57 0.73 -2.38
CA ASN A 22 -9.09 1.71 -3.32
C ASN A 22 -8.36 1.66 -4.66
N ASN A 23 -7.05 1.46 -4.62
CA ASN A 23 -6.27 1.33 -5.85
C ASN A 23 -6.71 0.11 -6.66
N ILE A 24 -6.93 -1.02 -5.99
CA ILE A 24 -7.38 -2.23 -6.67
C ILE A 24 -8.73 -1.98 -7.33
N ILE A 25 -9.67 -1.40 -6.59
CA ILE A 25 -11.01 -1.18 -7.11
C ILE A 25 -11.01 -0.21 -8.29
N ARG A 26 -10.24 0.86 -8.18
CA ARG A 26 -10.18 1.88 -9.24
C ARG A 26 -9.54 1.37 -10.52
N HIS A 27 -8.51 0.56 -10.39
CA HIS A 27 -7.66 0.25 -11.55
C HIS A 27 -7.82 -1.16 -12.07
N ALA A 28 -8.41 -2.05 -11.28
CA ALA A 28 -8.56 -3.44 -11.68
C ALA A 28 -9.96 -3.98 -11.48
N GLY A 29 -10.74 -3.35 -10.62
CA GLY A 29 -12.07 -3.83 -10.28
C GLY A 29 -12.05 -4.89 -9.20
N ASN A 30 -11.07 -5.77 -9.21
CA ASN A 30 -10.91 -6.77 -8.15
C ASN A 30 -9.45 -7.16 -8.00
N GLY A 31 -9.14 -7.80 -6.91
CA GLY A 31 -7.81 -8.26 -6.60
C GLY A 31 -7.82 -8.93 -5.24
N THR A 32 -6.64 -9.22 -4.71
CA THR A 32 -6.51 -9.88 -3.42
C THR A 32 -5.55 -9.10 -2.53
N ILE A 33 -5.83 -9.13 -1.23
CA ILE A 33 -4.94 -8.58 -0.22
C ILE A 33 -4.73 -9.67 0.81
N CYS A 34 -3.45 -9.99 1.08
CA CYS A 34 -3.08 -10.92 2.13
C CYS A 34 -2.42 -10.14 3.24
N ILE A 35 -2.84 -10.39 4.47
CA ILE A 35 -2.31 -9.72 5.66
C ILE A 35 -1.64 -10.79 6.52
N SER A 36 -0.38 -10.55 6.88
CA SER A 36 0.35 -11.46 7.76
C SER A 36 0.97 -10.66 8.89
N ALA A 37 1.00 -11.24 10.07
CA ALA A 37 1.59 -10.61 11.24
C ALA A 37 2.78 -11.46 11.70
N TYR A 38 3.84 -10.78 12.08
CA TYR A 38 5.08 -11.43 12.52
C TYR A 38 5.54 -10.83 13.82
N ARG A 39 6.03 -11.68 14.71
CA ARG A 39 6.63 -11.22 15.96
C ARG A 39 8.15 -11.34 15.81
N VAL A 40 8.84 -10.24 15.98
CA VAL A 40 10.30 -10.21 15.87
C VAL A 40 10.83 -9.47 17.08
N GLY A 41 11.46 -10.21 18.01
CA GLY A 41 12.09 -9.62 19.17
C GLY A 41 11.20 -8.76 20.03
N GLY A 42 9.96 -9.14 20.24
CA GLY A 42 9.02 -8.37 21.06
C GLY A 42 8.24 -7.31 20.30
N ARG A 43 8.53 -7.13 19.02
CA ARG A 43 7.77 -6.21 18.16
C ARG A 43 6.89 -7.01 17.23
N VAL A 44 5.81 -6.38 16.79
CA VAL A 44 4.91 -6.99 15.82
C VAL A 44 5.02 -6.23 14.52
N GLY A 45 5.28 -6.96 13.44
CA GLY A 45 5.28 -6.39 12.10
C GLY A 45 4.11 -6.95 11.32
N VAL A 46 3.49 -6.10 10.50
CA VAL A 46 2.39 -6.52 9.64
C VAL A 46 2.83 -6.36 8.20
N ARG A 47 2.63 -7.40 7.43
CA ARG A 47 2.96 -7.41 6.00
C ARG A 47 1.66 -7.46 5.21
N LEU A 48 1.51 -6.55 4.29
CA LEU A 48 0.37 -6.49 3.38
C LEU A 48 0.88 -6.82 1.99
N VAL A 49 0.26 -7.79 1.34
CA VAL A 49 0.59 -8.13 -0.05
C VAL A 49 -0.69 -8.02 -0.85
N ALA A 50 -0.67 -7.17 -1.85
CA ALA A 50 -1.83 -6.94 -2.70
C ALA A 50 -1.46 -7.23 -4.15
N GLU A 51 -2.36 -7.91 -4.84
CA GLU A 51 -2.17 -8.24 -6.24
C GLU A 51 -3.46 -8.00 -7.00
N ASP A 52 -3.33 -7.46 -8.20
CA ASP A 52 -4.45 -7.35 -9.11
C ASP A 52 -3.97 -7.65 -10.53
N ARG A 53 -4.93 -7.82 -11.42
CA ARG A 53 -4.66 -8.09 -12.83
C ARG A 53 -5.19 -6.97 -13.71
N GLY A 54 -5.12 -5.76 -13.20
CA GLY A 54 -5.52 -4.58 -13.94
C GLY A 54 -4.52 -4.19 -15.02
N ARG A 55 -4.65 -2.97 -15.47
CA ARG A 55 -3.80 -2.47 -16.55
C ARG A 55 -2.36 -2.19 -16.13
N GLY A 56 -2.09 -2.21 -14.84
CA GLY A 56 -0.77 -1.87 -14.31
C GLY A 56 -0.56 -0.36 -14.25
N ILE A 57 0.64 0.02 -13.89
CA ILE A 57 1.05 1.41 -13.75
C ILE A 57 2.17 1.66 -14.74
N ASP A 58 1.97 2.60 -15.67
CA ASP A 58 2.91 2.85 -16.75
C ASP A 58 4.24 3.39 -16.27
N ASP A 59 4.20 4.25 -15.27
CA ASP A 59 5.41 4.91 -14.78
C ASP A 59 5.32 5.06 -13.26
N LEU A 60 5.98 4.14 -12.54
CA LEU A 60 5.96 4.13 -11.09
C LEU A 60 6.60 5.38 -10.48
N SER A 61 7.68 5.87 -11.07
CA SER A 61 8.32 7.10 -10.60
C SER A 61 7.33 8.25 -10.60
N LYS A 62 6.60 8.39 -11.69
CA LYS A 62 5.62 9.44 -11.84
C LYS A 62 4.44 9.23 -10.91
N ALA A 63 4.05 7.98 -10.70
CA ALA A 63 2.94 7.66 -9.80
C ALA A 63 3.23 8.05 -8.35
N PHE A 64 4.50 8.10 -7.98
CA PHE A 64 4.89 8.56 -6.66
C PHE A 64 5.07 10.08 -6.59
N SER A 65 4.98 10.78 -7.70
CA SER A 65 5.11 12.23 -7.72
C SER A 65 3.85 12.88 -7.19
N ARG A 66 4.04 13.92 -6.37
CA ARG A 66 2.92 14.65 -5.82
C ARG A 66 2.13 15.33 -6.93
N GLY A 67 0.84 15.19 -6.89
CA GLY A 67 -0.04 15.82 -7.85
C GLY A 67 -0.25 15.06 -9.13
N PHE A 68 0.46 13.96 -9.29
CA PHE A 68 0.25 13.12 -10.46
C PHE A 68 -1.09 12.41 -10.36
N SER A 69 -1.68 12.15 -11.50
CA SER A 69 -2.88 11.34 -11.65
C SER A 69 -4.09 11.85 -10.89
N GLU A 70 -4.31 13.13 -10.97
CA GLU A 70 -5.50 13.71 -10.39
C GLU A 70 -6.76 13.03 -10.91
N ASP A 71 -6.68 12.43 -12.07
CA ASP A 71 -7.82 11.73 -12.66
C ASP A 71 -8.22 10.50 -11.87
N ASN A 72 -7.26 9.85 -11.23
CA ASN A 72 -7.54 8.61 -10.54
C ASN A 72 -6.98 8.56 -9.13
N GLY A 73 -6.29 9.60 -8.68
CA GLY A 73 -5.75 9.67 -7.35
C GLY A 73 -4.60 8.72 -7.08
N LEU A 74 -4.07 8.08 -8.12
CA LEU A 74 -3.06 7.04 -7.96
C LEU A 74 -1.79 7.56 -7.30
N GLY A 75 -1.30 8.72 -7.73
CA GLY A 75 -0.08 9.29 -7.17
C GLY A 75 -0.22 9.61 -5.70
N MET A 76 -1.37 10.16 -5.31
CA MET A 76 -1.62 10.49 -3.91
C MET A 76 -1.68 9.24 -3.05
N GLY A 77 -2.40 8.22 -3.52
CA GLY A 77 -2.54 6.98 -2.76
C GLY A 77 -1.22 6.27 -2.55
N LEU A 78 -0.40 6.19 -3.59
CA LEU A 78 0.89 5.54 -3.47
C LEU A 78 1.87 6.33 -2.61
N ASN A 79 1.83 7.66 -2.69
CA ASN A 79 2.66 8.49 -1.83
C ASN A 79 2.28 8.32 -0.37
N LEU A 80 0.98 8.28 -0.07
CA LEU A 80 0.52 8.07 1.28
C LEU A 80 0.94 6.70 1.80
N LEU A 81 0.77 5.67 0.98
CA LEU A 81 1.21 4.33 1.32
C LEU A 81 2.69 4.29 1.64
N ARG A 82 3.51 4.93 0.81
CA ARG A 82 4.95 4.96 1.02
C ARG A 82 5.32 5.70 2.31
N SER A 83 4.63 6.80 2.60
CA SER A 83 4.96 7.59 3.79
C SER A 83 4.54 6.89 5.08
N LEU A 84 3.51 6.04 5.04
CA LEU A 84 3.03 5.32 6.22
C LEU A 84 3.71 3.98 6.42
N SER A 85 4.29 3.41 5.37
CA SER A 85 4.93 2.11 5.43
C SER A 85 6.36 2.24 5.96
N ASP A 86 6.81 1.22 6.68
CA ASP A 86 8.22 1.12 7.04
C ASP A 86 9.05 0.60 5.89
N ASP A 87 8.41 -0.17 5.00
CA ASP A 87 9.01 -0.59 3.74
C ASP A 87 7.87 -0.83 2.76
N VAL A 88 8.09 -0.53 1.49
CA VAL A 88 7.09 -0.77 0.46
C VAL A 88 7.78 -1.11 -0.84
N ARG A 89 7.25 -2.11 -1.53
CA ARG A 89 7.73 -2.54 -2.84
C ARG A 89 6.55 -2.64 -3.77
N ILE A 90 6.73 -2.13 -4.97
CA ILE A 90 5.67 -2.14 -5.97
C ILE A 90 6.27 -2.62 -7.27
N ALA A 91 5.59 -3.57 -7.90
CA ALA A 91 5.94 -4.05 -9.22
C ALA A 91 4.68 -3.96 -10.08
N SER A 92 4.83 -3.47 -11.29
CA SER A 92 3.69 -3.31 -12.18
C SER A 92 4.14 -3.52 -13.61
N LEU A 93 3.28 -4.21 -14.37
CA LEU A 93 3.49 -4.41 -15.80
C LEU A 93 2.30 -3.85 -16.53
N ILE A 94 2.56 -3.12 -17.59
CA ILE A 94 1.48 -2.59 -18.43
C ILE A 94 0.67 -3.79 -18.94
N GLY A 95 -0.62 -3.81 -18.62
CA GLY A 95 -1.49 -4.89 -19.00
C GLY A 95 -1.31 -6.17 -18.19
N GLY A 96 -0.39 -6.17 -17.22
CA GLY A 96 -0.08 -7.36 -16.43
C GLY A 96 -0.43 -7.28 -14.95
N GLY A 97 -1.03 -6.15 -14.55
CA GLY A 97 -1.46 -5.97 -13.17
C GLY A 97 -0.42 -5.32 -12.28
N THR A 98 -0.73 -5.25 -11.01
CA THR A 98 0.11 -4.59 -10.02
C THR A 98 0.27 -5.48 -8.80
N TYR A 99 1.48 -5.46 -8.25
CA TYR A 99 1.83 -6.15 -7.01
C TYR A 99 2.36 -5.10 -6.04
N VAL A 100 1.80 -5.09 -4.83
CA VAL A 100 2.24 -4.18 -3.77
C VAL A 100 2.57 -5.01 -2.55
N GLU A 101 3.72 -4.76 -1.97
CA GLU A 101 4.09 -5.36 -0.70
C GLU A 101 4.47 -4.23 0.24
N ALA A 102 3.75 -4.11 1.34
CA ALA A 102 3.99 -3.06 2.33
C ALA A 102 4.22 -3.69 3.69
N TRP A 103 5.09 -3.08 4.46
CA TRP A 103 5.47 -3.57 5.78
C TRP A 103 5.32 -2.46 6.79
N LYS A 104 4.74 -2.78 7.93
CA LYS A 104 4.50 -1.79 8.99
C LYS A 104 4.76 -2.40 10.36
N TRP A 105 5.59 -1.76 11.15
CA TRP A 105 5.75 -2.12 12.55
C TRP A 105 4.61 -1.51 13.37
N ILE A 106 4.11 -2.30 14.30
CA ILE A 106 3.06 -1.86 15.21
C ILE A 106 3.62 -1.66 16.62
#